data_41d287c0ec0e0e2dbfd527c77746ab25
#
_entry.id   41d287c0ec0e0e2dbfd527c77746ab25
#
_cell.length_a   1.000
_cell.length_b   1.000
_cell.length_c   1.000
_cell.angle_alpha   90.00
_cell.angle_beta   90.00
_cell.angle_gamma   90.00
#
_symmetry.space_group_name_H-M   'P 1'
#
loop_
_entity.id
_entity.type
_entity.pdbx_description
1 polymer ?
#
loop_
_entity_poly.entity_id
_entity_poly.type
_entity_poly.pdbx_seq_one_letter_code
_entity_poly.pdbx_strand_id
1 'polypeptide(L)'
;MKTQAFMLNAGATGGGTMQLLGWIIPMQGPQRGELFTLSPATTIGKDPTCQIVLQDGFMSSKHAEIKAEGGIWVLKDLGSTNGTFVNDQRCEKQELVDNDMIMFGKCLVKFKSL
;
A
#
# COMPACT_ATOMS: atom_id res chain seq x y z
N MET A 1 -14.88 -8.35 -5.61
CA MET A 1 -13.99 -7.73 -4.70
C MET A 1 -13.98 -8.39 -3.35
N LYS A 2 -12.84 -8.70 -2.88
CA LYS A 2 -12.76 -9.43 -1.66
C LYS A 2 -12.94 -8.63 -0.42
N THR A 3 -12.78 -7.36 -0.54
CA THR A 3 -12.89 -6.51 0.62
C THR A 3 -14.24 -6.52 1.27
N GLN A 4 -15.27 -6.88 0.53
CA GLN A 4 -16.58 -6.88 1.12
C GLN A 4 -16.70 -7.82 2.29
N ALA A 5 -15.96 -8.89 2.25
CA ALA A 5 -16.09 -9.87 3.32
C ALA A 5 -15.73 -9.27 4.66
N PHE A 6 -14.82 -8.35 4.66
CA PHE A 6 -14.45 -7.76 5.90
C PHE A 6 -15.51 -6.94 6.50
N MET A 7 -16.18 -6.22 5.65
CA MET A 7 -17.18 -5.31 6.15
C MET A 7 -18.26 -6.04 6.87
N LEU A 8 -18.56 -7.23 6.42
CA LEU A 8 -19.56 -8.01 7.09
C LEU A 8 -19.14 -8.35 8.49
N ASN A 9 -17.89 -8.69 8.63
CA ASN A 9 -17.42 -9.05 9.94
C ASN A 9 -17.47 -7.89 10.88
N ALA A 10 -17.08 -6.77 10.42
CA ALA A 10 -17.07 -5.59 11.25
C ALA A 10 -18.46 -5.32 11.78
N GLY A 11 -19.43 -5.49 10.94
CA GLY A 11 -20.79 -5.23 11.35
C GLY A 11 -21.28 -6.22 12.36
N ALA A 12 -20.80 -7.41 12.29
CA ALA A 12 -21.32 -8.47 13.13
C ALA A 12 -21.04 -8.29 14.60
N THR A 13 -19.99 -7.59 14.91
CA THR A 13 -19.60 -7.53 16.29
C THR A 13 -20.33 -6.53 17.11
N GLY A 14 -21.03 -5.66 16.49
CA GLY A 14 -21.64 -4.58 17.25
C GLY A 14 -20.64 -3.64 17.87
N GLY A 15 -19.38 -3.98 17.84
CA GLY A 15 -18.36 -3.11 18.35
C GLY A 15 -18.08 -1.94 17.47
N GLY A 16 -18.64 -1.95 16.30
CA GLY A 16 -18.55 -0.81 15.43
C GLY A 16 -17.17 -0.55 14.85
N THR A 17 -16.36 -1.57 14.74
CA THR A 17 -15.04 -1.38 14.15
C THR A 17 -15.20 -1.19 12.66
N MET A 18 -14.70 -0.06 12.17
CA MET A 18 -14.72 0.21 10.75
C MET A 18 -13.52 -0.41 10.09
N GLN A 19 -13.75 -1.03 8.96
CA GLN A 19 -12.65 -1.52 8.13
C GLN A 19 -12.12 -0.36 7.29
N LEU A 20 -10.81 -0.23 7.27
CA LEU A 20 -10.20 0.71 6.34
C LEU A 20 -10.15 0.07 4.97
N LEU A 21 -10.53 0.83 3.97
CA LEU A 21 -10.42 0.39 2.59
C LEU A 21 -9.35 1.23 1.90
N GLY A 22 -8.42 0.56 1.25
CA GLY A 22 -7.35 1.26 0.56
C GLY A 22 -6.80 0.46 -0.60
N TRP A 23 -6.24 1.16 -1.56
CA TRP A 23 -5.69 0.58 -2.78
C TRP A 23 -4.44 1.33 -3.20
N ILE A 24 -3.57 0.65 -3.94
CA ILE A 24 -2.52 1.33 -4.69
C ILE A 24 -2.67 0.98 -6.15
N ILE A 25 -2.38 1.96 -7.00
CA ILE A 25 -2.57 1.84 -8.45
C ILE A 25 -1.28 2.29 -9.12
N PRO A 26 -0.53 1.37 -9.75
CA PRO A 26 0.65 1.78 -10.50
C PRO A 26 0.28 2.75 -11.61
N MET A 27 1.07 3.80 -11.75
CA MET A 27 0.81 4.85 -12.73
C MET A 27 1.63 4.69 -13.99
N GLN A 28 2.57 3.77 -14.00
CA GLN A 28 3.46 3.51 -15.13
C GLN A 28 3.85 2.05 -15.13
N GLY A 29 4.50 1.62 -16.21
CA GLY A 29 5.07 0.29 -16.30
C GLY A 29 4.06 -0.76 -16.69
N PRO A 30 4.46 -2.03 -16.65
CA PRO A 30 3.62 -3.12 -17.16
C PRO A 30 2.33 -3.34 -16.37
N GLN A 31 2.28 -2.87 -15.13
CA GLN A 31 1.10 -3.05 -14.29
C GLN A 31 0.28 -1.77 -14.15
N ARG A 32 0.52 -0.82 -15.04
CA ARG A 32 -0.18 0.47 -15.00
C ARG A 32 -1.70 0.27 -14.97
N GLY A 33 -2.33 0.94 -14.04
CA GLY A 33 -3.79 0.93 -13.92
C GLY A 33 -4.36 -0.24 -13.16
N GLU A 34 -3.56 -1.24 -12.78
CA GLU A 34 -4.08 -2.33 -11.95
C GLU A 34 -4.42 -1.81 -10.56
N LEU A 35 -5.51 -2.32 -10.02
CA LEU A 35 -5.97 -1.93 -8.71
C LEU A 35 -5.56 -2.99 -7.71
N PHE A 36 -4.61 -2.67 -6.85
CA PHE A 36 -4.16 -3.58 -5.80
C PHE A 36 -4.82 -3.20 -4.48
N THR A 37 -5.64 -4.09 -3.96
CA THR A 37 -6.32 -3.86 -2.69
C THR A 37 -5.37 -4.10 -1.54
N LEU A 38 -5.35 -3.19 -0.58
CA LEU A 38 -4.51 -3.32 0.60
C LEU A 38 -5.21 -4.15 1.66
N SER A 39 -4.46 -5.04 2.29
CA SER A 39 -4.90 -5.75 3.48
C SER A 39 -4.40 -4.97 4.71
N PRO A 40 -4.82 -5.35 5.92
CA PRO A 40 -4.35 -4.63 7.12
C PRO A 40 -2.85 -4.56 7.28
N ALA A 41 -2.11 -5.49 6.66
CA ALA A 41 -0.66 -5.45 6.62
C ALA A 41 -0.22 -5.96 5.25
N THR A 42 0.30 -5.09 4.43
CA THR A 42 0.64 -5.40 3.04
C THR A 42 2.11 -5.12 2.78
N THR A 43 2.85 -6.14 2.35
CA THR A 43 4.25 -6.01 1.95
C THR A 43 4.32 -5.81 0.45
N ILE A 44 5.14 -4.88 0.02
CA ILE A 44 5.28 -4.50 -1.39
C ILE A 44 6.73 -4.63 -1.81
N GLY A 45 6.99 -5.28 -2.93
CA GLY A 45 8.34 -5.44 -3.44
C GLY A 45 8.40 -6.31 -4.68
N LYS A 46 9.62 -6.69 -5.07
CA LYS A 46 9.84 -7.58 -6.22
C LYS A 46 9.73 -9.04 -5.86
N ASP A 47 9.93 -9.38 -4.60
CA ASP A 47 9.94 -10.77 -4.17
C ASP A 47 8.55 -11.36 -4.35
N PRO A 48 8.46 -12.56 -4.97
CA PRO A 48 7.14 -13.19 -5.16
C PRO A 48 6.40 -13.48 -3.86
N THR A 49 7.08 -13.47 -2.73
CA THR A 49 6.43 -13.67 -1.45
C THR A 49 5.75 -12.41 -0.91
N CYS A 50 5.98 -11.26 -1.53
CA CYS A 50 5.27 -10.05 -1.15
C CYS A 50 3.79 -10.17 -1.50
N GLN A 51 2.95 -9.51 -0.72
CA GLN A 51 1.51 -9.52 -1.01
C GLN A 51 1.19 -8.73 -2.27
N ILE A 52 1.94 -7.67 -2.51
CA ILE A 52 1.85 -6.95 -3.78
C ILE A 52 3.21 -7.00 -4.42
N VAL A 53 3.28 -7.61 -5.60
CA VAL A 53 4.52 -7.75 -6.34
C VAL A 53 4.49 -6.78 -7.50
N LEU A 54 5.43 -5.84 -7.52
CA LEU A 54 5.53 -4.85 -8.59
C LEU A 54 6.80 -5.07 -9.39
N GLN A 55 6.67 -5.00 -10.70
CA GLN A 55 7.77 -5.25 -11.64
C GLN A 55 8.52 -3.97 -11.90
N ASP A 56 9.62 -3.76 -11.19
CA ASP A 56 10.44 -2.56 -11.37
C ASP A 56 11.87 -2.87 -10.95
N GLY A 57 12.83 -2.57 -11.83
CA GLY A 57 14.23 -2.88 -11.58
C GLY A 57 14.85 -2.10 -10.42
N PHE A 58 14.26 -1.00 -10.02
CA PHE A 58 14.77 -0.17 -8.92
C PHE A 58 14.09 -0.47 -7.59
N MET A 59 13.18 -1.40 -7.58
CA MET A 59 12.48 -1.79 -6.36
C MET A 59 13.27 -2.88 -5.64
N SER A 60 13.33 -2.82 -4.33
CA SER A 60 13.96 -3.86 -3.52
C SER A 60 13.05 -5.08 -3.40
N SER A 61 13.62 -6.21 -3.02
CA SER A 61 12.84 -7.44 -2.87
C SER A 61 11.67 -7.25 -1.93
N LYS A 62 11.93 -6.71 -0.75
CA LYS A 62 10.88 -6.28 0.18
C LYS A 62 11.10 -4.81 0.42
N HIS A 63 10.38 -4.00 -0.33
CA HIS A 63 10.66 -2.58 -0.40
C HIS A 63 9.98 -1.79 0.72
N ALA A 64 8.71 -2.05 0.93
CA ALA A 64 7.93 -1.27 1.88
C ALA A 64 6.76 -2.08 2.39
N GLU A 65 6.11 -1.54 3.42
CA GLU A 65 4.94 -2.15 4.02
C GLU A 65 3.92 -1.06 4.26
N ILE A 66 2.64 -1.36 3.99
CA ILE A 66 1.55 -0.46 4.32
C ILE A 66 0.65 -1.19 5.30
N LYS A 67 0.41 -0.58 6.44
CA LYS A 67 -0.42 -1.15 7.50
C LYS A 67 -1.54 -0.22 7.88
N ALA A 68 -2.65 -0.82 8.32
CA ALA A 68 -3.73 -0.08 8.95
C ALA A 68 -3.45 -0.05 10.45
N GLU A 69 -3.18 1.14 10.98
CA GLU A 69 -2.88 1.33 12.40
C GLU A 69 -3.79 2.41 12.96
N GLY A 70 -4.63 2.06 13.90
CA GLY A 70 -5.46 3.06 14.58
C GLY A 70 -6.36 3.85 13.64
N GLY A 71 -6.88 3.22 12.61
CA GLY A 71 -7.75 3.90 11.66
C GLY A 71 -7.03 4.67 10.58
N ILE A 72 -5.72 4.52 10.47
CA ILE A 72 -4.90 5.26 9.52
C ILE A 72 -4.03 4.28 8.75
N TRP A 73 -3.82 4.54 7.47
CA TRP A 73 -2.86 3.78 6.67
C TRP A 73 -1.46 4.36 6.89
N VAL A 74 -0.52 3.51 7.25
CA VAL A 74 0.86 3.92 7.53
C VAL A 74 1.81 3.17 6.61
N LEU A 75 2.62 3.92 5.89
CA LEU A 75 3.65 3.40 5.00
C LEU A 75 4.98 3.35 5.74
N LYS A 76 5.70 2.26 5.57
CA LYS A 76 7.02 2.11 6.17
C LYS A 76 7.98 1.55 5.16
N ASP A 77 9.13 2.21 4.99
CA ASP A 77 10.22 1.70 4.15
C ASP A 77 10.91 0.56 4.90
N LEU A 78 11.21 -0.52 4.21
CA LEU A 78 11.85 -1.70 4.82
C LEU A 78 13.34 -1.74 4.50
N GLY A 79 14.00 -0.60 4.57
CA GLY A 79 15.43 -0.54 4.29
C GLY A 79 15.75 -0.67 2.82
N SER A 80 14.91 -0.12 1.96
CA SER A 80 15.09 -0.23 0.53
C SER A 80 16.38 0.44 0.04
N THR A 81 16.90 -0.05 -1.07
CA THR A 81 18.13 0.50 -1.64
C THR A 81 17.90 1.89 -2.22
N ASN A 82 16.80 2.08 -2.92
CA ASN A 82 16.56 3.33 -3.63
C ASN A 82 15.57 4.27 -2.96
N GLY A 83 14.98 3.84 -1.85
CA GLY A 83 14.13 4.70 -1.05
C GLY A 83 12.66 4.62 -1.39
N THR A 84 11.86 5.15 -0.49
CA THR A 84 10.41 5.30 -0.63
C THR A 84 10.09 6.78 -0.47
N PHE A 85 9.26 7.30 -1.36
CA PHE A 85 8.93 8.72 -1.39
C PHE A 85 7.43 8.90 -1.40
N VAL A 86 6.95 9.88 -0.64
CA VAL A 86 5.53 10.26 -0.66
C VAL A 86 5.47 11.72 -1.09
N ASN A 87 4.79 11.97 -2.21
CA ASN A 87 4.67 13.30 -2.79
C ASN A 87 6.05 13.96 -2.93
N ASP A 88 6.99 13.20 -3.47
CA ASP A 88 8.36 13.62 -3.76
C ASP A 88 9.26 13.81 -2.53
N GLN A 89 8.79 13.44 -1.36
CA GLN A 89 9.63 13.52 -0.16
C GLN A 89 9.98 12.12 0.33
N ARG A 90 11.26 11.88 0.51
CA ARG A 90 11.74 10.60 1.02
C ARG A 90 11.27 10.41 2.44
N CYS A 91 10.80 9.20 2.76
CA CYS A 91 10.31 8.89 4.09
C CYS A 91 10.75 7.52 4.53
N GLU A 92 10.81 7.31 5.85
CA GLU A 92 10.98 5.99 6.43
C GLU A 92 9.65 5.50 6.96
N LYS A 93 8.83 6.40 7.46
CA LYS A 93 7.50 6.09 7.94
C LYS A 93 6.62 7.30 7.69
N GLN A 94 5.43 7.07 7.12
CA GLN A 94 4.57 8.16 6.71
C GLN A 94 3.11 7.73 6.79
N GLU A 95 2.28 8.58 7.41
CA GLU A 95 0.84 8.39 7.34
C GLU A 95 0.37 8.78 5.95
N LEU A 96 -0.54 8.00 5.41
CA LEU A 96 -1.05 8.21 4.06
C LEU A 96 -2.43 8.79 4.08
N VAL A 97 -2.70 9.68 3.13
CA VAL A 97 -4.04 10.20 2.90
C VAL A 97 -4.42 9.94 1.45
N ASP A 98 -5.72 9.96 1.19
CA ASP A 98 -6.23 9.70 -0.15
C ASP A 98 -5.55 10.59 -1.18
N ASN A 99 -5.18 10.00 -2.30
CA ASN A 99 -4.49 10.63 -3.43
C ASN A 99 -3.00 10.88 -3.25
N ASP A 100 -2.41 10.40 -2.16
CA ASP A 100 -0.95 10.49 -2.05
C ASP A 100 -0.28 9.73 -3.19
N MET A 101 0.80 10.32 -3.71
CA MET A 101 1.60 9.67 -4.72
C MET A 101 2.81 9.06 -4.06
N ILE A 102 3.00 7.76 -4.22
CA ILE A 102 4.10 7.05 -3.59
C ILE A 102 5.04 6.54 -4.66
N MET A 103 6.34 6.70 -4.43
CA MET A 103 7.33 6.14 -5.32
C MET A 103 8.18 5.14 -4.57
N PHE A 104 8.18 3.90 -5.06
CA PHE A 104 9.02 2.82 -4.53
C PHE A 104 10.18 2.65 -5.50
N GLY A 105 11.36 3.18 -5.15
CA GLY A 105 12.44 3.25 -6.11
C GLY A 105 12.06 4.18 -7.24
N LYS A 106 11.69 3.64 -8.40
CA LYS A 106 11.17 4.44 -9.51
C LYS A 106 9.76 4.04 -9.92
N CYS A 107 9.12 3.21 -9.13
CA CYS A 107 7.76 2.76 -9.42
C CYS A 107 6.77 3.69 -8.75
N LEU A 108 6.09 4.49 -9.55
CA LEU A 108 5.12 5.46 -9.05
C LEU A 108 3.75 4.84 -8.95
N VAL A 109 3.14 4.95 -7.76
CA VAL A 109 1.77 4.47 -7.55
C VAL A 109 0.94 5.57 -6.92
N LYS A 110 -0.37 5.52 -7.14
CA LYS A 110 -1.31 6.40 -6.46
C LYS A 110 -1.95 5.61 -5.33
N PHE A 111 -2.02 6.22 -4.16
CA PHE A 111 -2.73 5.65 -3.03
C PHE A 111 -4.14 6.18 -2.98
N LYS A 112 -5.11 5.27 -2.82
CA LYS A 112 -6.52 5.64 -2.71
C LYS A 112 -7.09 5.04 -1.44
N SER A 113 -7.92 5.79 -0.75
CA SER A 113 -8.61 5.30 0.44
C SER A 113 -10.01 5.86 0.53
N LEU A 114 -10.84 5.16 1.26
CA LEU A 114 -12.20 5.61 1.57
C LEU A 114 -12.30 6.02 3.02
#